data_62c7ff0c53a240ae698ad58af2a81a2f
#
_entry.id   62c7ff0c53a240ae698ad58af2a81a2f
#
_cell.length_a   1.000
_cell.length_b   1.000
_cell.length_c   1.000
_cell.angle_alpha   90.00
_cell.angle_beta   90.00
_cell.angle_gamma   90.00
#
_symmetry.space_group_name_H-M   'P 1'
#
loop_
_entity.id
_entity.type
_entity.pdbx_description
1 polymer ?
#
loop_
_entity_poly.entity_id
_entity_poly.type
_entity_poly.pdbx_seq_one_letter_code
_entity_poly.pdbx_strand_id
1 'polypeptide(L)'
;MERFGFMNGCSARRVIDLPQVTSYDYDALLDERGNPTDKYYAVQRMLKEHYPEHPQMEPLVKESFELRNIPLSQKVSLFETLPDLAEPIESLYPMKMEELGQNVGYLLYRTWASWDADQERLRVIDGRDCMQLYVDGQYIATQYQTEIGQDIMVDGQKKAEHQLDILMENMGRVNYGHKLLAD
;
A
#
# COMPACT_ATOMS: atom_id res chain seq x y z
N MET A 1 -5.07 -7.57 -18.81
CA MET A 1 -5.66 -6.82 -17.66
C MET A 1 -4.52 -6.03 -17.05
N GLU A 2 -4.50 -4.76 -17.31
CA GLU A 2 -3.43 -3.90 -16.83
C GLU A 2 -3.66 -3.56 -15.37
N ARG A 3 -2.64 -3.71 -14.58
CA ARG A 3 -2.61 -3.25 -13.21
C ARG A 3 -1.67 -2.09 -13.13
N PHE A 4 -2.19 -0.96 -12.72
CA PHE A 4 -1.45 0.27 -12.73
C PHE A 4 -0.78 0.53 -11.39
N GLY A 5 0.53 0.40 -11.39
CA GLY A 5 1.41 1.06 -10.44
C GLY A 5 1.24 0.70 -8.98
N PHE A 6 1.74 1.54 -8.16
CA PHE A 6 1.96 1.35 -6.74
C PHE A 6 0.71 1.29 -5.86
N MET A 7 -0.46 1.63 -6.40
CA MET A 7 -1.72 1.73 -5.65
C MET A 7 -2.74 0.67 -6.05
N ASN A 8 -2.32 -0.34 -6.80
CA ASN A 8 -3.22 -1.35 -7.31
C ASN A 8 -3.22 -2.59 -6.45
N GLY A 9 -4.34 -3.23 -6.36
CA GLY A 9 -4.61 -4.36 -5.53
C GLY A 9 -3.52 -5.42 -5.43
N CYS A 10 -3.63 -6.29 -4.48
CA CYS A 10 -2.73 -7.42 -4.31
C CYS A 10 -3.15 -8.60 -5.17
N SER A 11 -2.21 -9.48 -5.46
CA SER A 11 -2.50 -10.79 -6.02
C SER A 11 -2.94 -11.74 -4.93
N ALA A 12 -4.09 -12.36 -5.08
CA ALA A 12 -4.47 -13.47 -4.24
C ALA A 12 -3.58 -14.67 -4.53
N ARG A 13 -2.97 -15.24 -3.51
CA ARG A 13 -2.17 -16.45 -3.60
C ARG A 13 -2.73 -17.52 -2.69
N ARG A 14 -3.71 -18.29 -3.16
CA ARG A 14 -4.36 -19.40 -2.44
C ARG A 14 -4.90 -18.97 -1.08
N VAL A 15 -4.06 -18.99 -0.03
CA VAL A 15 -4.41 -18.72 1.37
C VAL A 15 -3.87 -17.37 1.83
N ILE A 16 -2.91 -16.81 1.11
CA ILE A 16 -2.20 -15.58 1.48
C ILE A 16 -2.32 -14.60 0.32
N ASP A 17 -2.91 -13.45 0.60
CA ASP A 17 -2.96 -12.34 -0.32
C ASP A 17 -1.72 -11.49 -0.09
N LEU A 18 -0.86 -11.38 -1.10
CA LEU A 18 0.37 -10.60 -1.01
C LEU A 18 0.28 -9.37 -1.89
N PRO A 19 0.70 -8.21 -1.40
CA PRO A 19 0.74 -6.98 -2.18
C PRO A 19 1.58 -7.16 -3.46
N GLN A 20 1.08 -6.63 -4.56
CA GLN A 20 1.77 -6.60 -5.83
C GLN A 20 1.74 -5.19 -6.40
N VAL A 21 2.85 -4.51 -6.32
CA VAL A 21 2.98 -3.08 -6.64
C VAL A 21 3.44 -2.80 -8.07
N THR A 22 3.63 -3.84 -8.88
CA THR A 22 4.08 -3.71 -10.27
C THR A 22 3.10 -4.32 -11.24
N SER A 23 3.30 -4.04 -12.53
CA SER A 23 2.55 -4.65 -13.61
C SER A 23 2.64 -6.17 -13.57
N TYR A 24 1.54 -6.79 -13.91
CA TYR A 24 1.38 -8.24 -13.95
C TYR A 24 1.62 -8.79 -15.37
N ASP A 25 1.48 -7.94 -16.38
CA ASP A 25 1.49 -8.35 -17.77
C ASP A 25 2.91 -8.34 -18.36
N TYR A 26 3.55 -9.49 -18.38
CA TYR A 26 4.92 -9.64 -18.85
C TYR A 26 5.12 -9.47 -20.35
N ASP A 27 4.07 -9.62 -21.14
CA ASP A 27 4.11 -9.53 -22.59
C ASP A 27 2.80 -8.95 -23.11
N ALA A 28 2.46 -7.78 -22.59
CA ALA A 28 1.24 -7.09 -22.92
C ALA A 28 1.32 -6.38 -24.28
N LEU A 29 0.17 -6.01 -24.81
CA LEU A 29 0.07 -5.18 -26.02
C LEU A 29 0.54 -3.75 -25.80
N LEU A 30 0.38 -3.24 -24.58
CA LEU A 30 0.86 -1.95 -24.15
C LEU A 30 1.90 -2.14 -23.03
N ASP A 31 2.92 -1.30 -23.02
CA ASP A 31 3.87 -1.24 -21.92
C ASP A 31 3.24 -0.57 -20.67
N GLU A 32 3.97 -0.53 -19.55
CA GLU A 32 3.49 0.05 -18.28
C GLU A 32 3.20 1.56 -18.38
N ARG A 33 3.71 2.24 -19.40
CA ARG A 33 3.41 3.66 -19.71
C ARG A 33 2.15 3.81 -20.54
N GLY A 34 1.61 2.68 -21.05
CA GLY A 34 0.51 2.64 -22.00
C GLY A 34 0.94 2.88 -23.44
N ASN A 35 2.23 2.74 -23.77
CA ASN A 35 2.72 2.82 -25.13
C ASN A 35 2.60 1.47 -25.85
N PRO A 36 2.31 1.46 -27.16
CA PRO A 36 2.18 0.24 -27.93
C PRO A 36 3.53 -0.50 -28.02
N THR A 37 3.49 -1.80 -27.89
CA THR A 37 4.63 -2.70 -28.10
C THR A 37 4.62 -3.25 -29.54
N ASP A 38 5.68 -3.96 -29.92
CA ASP A 38 5.73 -4.66 -31.21
C ASP A 38 4.57 -5.64 -31.38
N LYS A 39 4.15 -6.26 -30.30
CA LYS A 39 3.00 -7.15 -30.26
C LYS A 39 1.68 -6.42 -30.56
N TYR A 40 1.51 -5.20 -30.06
CA TYR A 40 0.37 -4.37 -30.40
C TYR A 40 0.25 -4.18 -31.91
N TYR A 41 1.34 -3.77 -32.57
CA TYR A 41 1.35 -3.56 -34.01
C TYR A 41 1.16 -4.85 -34.80
N ALA A 42 1.65 -5.99 -34.30
CA ALA A 42 1.42 -7.27 -34.94
C ALA A 42 -0.07 -7.66 -34.91
N VAL A 43 -0.72 -7.49 -33.75
CA VAL A 43 -2.15 -7.74 -33.61
C VAL A 43 -2.97 -6.77 -34.45
N GLN A 44 -2.60 -5.49 -34.47
CA GLN A 44 -3.27 -4.47 -35.29
C GLN A 44 -3.24 -4.83 -36.78
N ARG A 45 -2.07 -5.26 -37.31
CA ARG A 45 -1.95 -5.73 -38.69
C ARG A 45 -2.87 -6.92 -38.99
N MET A 46 -2.88 -7.92 -38.09
CA MET A 46 -3.75 -9.08 -38.21
C MET A 46 -5.24 -8.69 -38.22
N LEU A 47 -5.64 -7.81 -37.32
CA LEU A 47 -7.03 -7.34 -37.25
C LEU A 47 -7.41 -6.56 -38.52
N LYS A 48 -6.51 -5.74 -39.07
CA LYS A 48 -6.75 -5.01 -40.30
C LYS A 48 -6.92 -5.93 -41.51
N GLU A 49 -6.18 -7.06 -41.52
CA GLU A 49 -6.30 -8.05 -42.61
C GLU A 49 -7.62 -8.83 -42.52
N HIS A 50 -8.04 -9.23 -41.35
CA HIS A 50 -9.21 -10.10 -41.18
C HIS A 50 -10.52 -9.35 -40.94
N TYR A 51 -10.45 -8.10 -40.47
CA TYR A 51 -11.59 -7.25 -40.13
C TYR A 51 -11.40 -5.82 -40.69
N PRO A 52 -11.28 -5.64 -42.02
CA PRO A 52 -10.97 -4.34 -42.61
C PRO A 52 -12.06 -3.28 -42.38
N GLU A 53 -13.29 -3.69 -42.08
CA GLU A 53 -14.41 -2.80 -41.79
C GLU A 53 -14.35 -2.13 -40.41
N HIS A 54 -13.54 -2.65 -39.51
CA HIS A 54 -13.37 -2.04 -38.19
C HIS A 54 -12.44 -0.84 -38.24
N PRO A 55 -12.80 0.28 -37.61
CA PRO A 55 -11.94 1.46 -37.58
C PRO A 55 -10.61 1.14 -36.88
N GLN A 56 -9.52 1.46 -37.56
CA GLN A 56 -8.19 1.37 -37.00
C GLN A 56 -7.83 2.71 -36.38
N MET A 57 -7.53 2.70 -35.11
CA MET A 57 -7.06 3.87 -34.36
C MET A 57 -5.54 3.85 -34.27
N GLU A 58 -4.91 4.99 -34.59
CA GLU A 58 -3.48 5.13 -34.27
C GLU A 58 -3.29 5.26 -32.76
N PRO A 59 -2.39 4.49 -32.18
CA PRO A 59 -2.14 4.56 -30.74
C PRO A 59 -1.49 5.88 -30.36
N LEU A 60 -1.90 6.43 -29.23
CA LEU A 60 -1.21 7.56 -28.63
C LEU A 60 0.11 7.08 -28.03
N VAL A 61 1.22 7.61 -28.51
CA VAL A 61 2.55 7.38 -27.95
C VAL A 61 2.87 8.49 -26.95
N LYS A 62 3.11 8.12 -25.72
CA LYS A 62 3.48 9.06 -24.64
C LYS A 62 4.99 9.27 -24.65
N GLU A 63 5.38 10.52 -24.57
CA GLU A 63 6.78 10.86 -24.34
C GLU A 63 7.22 10.43 -22.93
N SER A 64 8.47 10.04 -22.81
CA SER A 64 9.08 9.71 -21.54
C SER A 64 10.40 10.45 -21.38
N PHE A 65 10.72 10.80 -20.15
CA PHE A 65 11.99 11.41 -19.80
C PHE A 65 12.59 10.71 -18.60
N GLU A 66 13.88 10.76 -18.46
CA GLU A 66 14.62 10.19 -17.37
C GLU A 66 15.09 11.29 -16.42
N LEU A 67 14.74 11.18 -15.16
CA LEU A 67 15.29 12.03 -14.09
C LEU A 67 16.41 11.26 -13.39
N ARG A 68 17.62 11.79 -13.46
CA ARG A 68 18.79 11.22 -12.79
C ARG A 68 19.28 12.15 -11.69
N ASN A 69 19.78 11.56 -10.61
CA ASN A 69 20.46 12.29 -9.52
C ASN A 69 19.60 13.42 -8.94
N ILE A 70 18.33 13.14 -8.62
CA ILE A 70 17.45 14.12 -7.98
C ILE A 70 17.97 14.38 -6.56
N PRO A 71 18.42 15.60 -6.24
CA PRO A 71 18.86 15.93 -4.88
C PRO A 71 17.64 16.06 -3.96
N LEU A 72 17.63 15.30 -2.88
CA LEU A 72 16.66 15.46 -1.80
C LEU A 72 17.19 16.50 -0.82
N SER A 73 16.77 17.75 -0.99
CA SER A 73 17.26 18.89 -0.22
C SER A 73 16.46 19.21 1.03
N GLN A 74 15.28 18.61 1.19
CA GLN A 74 14.40 18.88 2.31
C GLN A 74 13.86 17.56 2.90
N LYS A 75 13.69 17.54 4.21
CA LYS A 75 13.17 16.42 4.97
C LYS A 75 12.33 16.96 6.13
N VAL A 76 11.19 16.32 6.38
CA VAL A 76 10.34 16.61 7.53
C VAL A 76 9.88 15.29 8.15
N SER A 77 9.69 15.28 9.46
CA SER A 77 9.14 14.13 10.17
C SER A 77 7.64 14.04 9.97
N LEU A 78 7.12 12.84 9.72
CA LEU A 78 5.67 12.60 9.67
C LEU A 78 4.99 13.06 10.97
N PHE A 79 5.57 12.71 12.12
CA PHE A 79 4.98 13.04 13.42
C PHE A 79 4.95 14.54 13.73
N GLU A 80 5.89 15.31 13.21
CA GLU A 80 5.92 16.76 13.35
C GLU A 80 4.87 17.46 12.48
N THR A 81 4.45 16.82 11.39
CA THR A 81 3.50 17.37 10.42
C THR A 81 2.09 16.83 10.56
N LEU A 82 1.81 15.93 11.49
CA LEU A 82 0.47 15.36 11.68
C LEU A 82 -0.64 16.43 11.77
N PRO A 83 -0.48 17.52 12.50
CA PRO A 83 -1.53 18.55 12.60
C PRO A 83 -1.85 19.24 11.27
N ASP A 84 -0.90 19.22 10.33
CA ASP A 84 -1.06 19.84 9.01
C ASP A 84 -1.62 18.84 7.97
N LEU A 85 -1.58 17.53 8.26
CA LEU A 85 -1.98 16.50 7.33
C LEU A 85 -3.44 16.08 7.46
N ALA A 86 -3.94 15.95 8.69
CA ALA A 86 -5.32 15.55 8.94
C ALA A 86 -5.80 15.94 10.33
N GLU A 87 -7.10 16.21 10.46
CA GLU A 87 -7.75 16.30 11.74
C GLU A 87 -7.97 14.91 12.35
N PRO A 88 -7.66 14.70 13.63
CA PRO A 88 -7.84 13.39 14.27
C PRO A 88 -9.33 13.06 14.44
N ILE A 89 -9.66 11.81 14.26
CA ILE A 89 -10.99 11.25 14.51
C ILE A 89 -10.92 10.38 15.76
N GLU A 90 -11.72 10.70 16.78
CA GLU A 90 -11.80 9.90 17.99
C GLU A 90 -12.77 8.73 17.83
N SER A 91 -12.36 7.53 18.24
CA SER A 91 -13.19 6.33 18.23
C SER A 91 -12.86 5.43 19.41
N LEU A 92 -13.85 4.62 19.83
CA LEU A 92 -13.67 3.62 20.89
C LEU A 92 -12.92 2.37 20.39
N TYR A 93 -12.79 2.19 19.08
CA TYR A 93 -12.10 1.06 18.46
C TYR A 93 -11.35 1.52 17.20
N PRO A 94 -10.34 0.79 16.75
CA PRO A 94 -9.66 1.09 15.50
C PRO A 94 -10.63 0.98 14.33
N MET A 95 -10.88 2.10 13.64
CA MET A 95 -11.73 2.15 12.45
C MET A 95 -10.95 1.71 11.21
N LYS A 96 -11.62 1.07 10.28
CA LYS A 96 -11.03 0.72 8.98
C LYS A 96 -10.93 1.95 8.09
N MET A 97 -10.02 1.91 7.10
CA MET A 97 -9.89 2.97 6.10
C MET A 97 -11.20 3.25 5.37
N GLU A 98 -11.99 2.20 5.05
CA GLU A 98 -13.28 2.32 4.38
C GLU A 98 -14.31 3.09 5.21
N GLU A 99 -14.32 2.87 6.52
CA GLU A 99 -15.21 3.59 7.45
C GLU A 99 -14.88 5.09 7.52
N LEU A 100 -13.61 5.42 7.22
CA LEU A 100 -13.12 6.79 7.14
C LEU A 100 -13.21 7.40 5.73
N GLY A 101 -13.75 6.65 4.76
CA GLY A 101 -13.83 7.07 3.35
C GLY A 101 -12.49 7.11 2.63
N GLN A 102 -11.47 6.48 3.18
CA GLN A 102 -10.13 6.36 2.61
C GLN A 102 -9.97 4.98 1.98
N ASN A 103 -9.40 4.91 0.78
CA ASN A 103 -9.19 3.65 0.08
C ASN A 103 -7.74 3.34 -0.27
N VAL A 104 -6.82 4.26 -0.02
CA VAL A 104 -5.38 4.14 -0.33
C VAL A 104 -4.53 4.94 0.66
N GLY A 105 -3.26 4.61 0.75
CA GLY A 105 -2.26 5.38 1.49
C GLY A 105 -2.07 4.90 2.91
N TYR A 106 -1.99 5.83 3.84
CA TYR A 106 -1.61 5.57 5.23
C TYR A 106 -2.71 5.97 6.19
N LEU A 107 -2.84 5.20 7.28
CA LEU A 107 -3.68 5.52 8.42
C LEU A 107 -2.86 5.40 9.70
N LEU A 108 -2.87 6.43 10.53
CA LEU A 108 -2.22 6.43 11.82
C LEU A 108 -3.25 6.22 12.92
N TYR A 109 -3.08 5.16 13.69
CA TYR A 109 -3.81 4.93 14.94
C TYR A 109 -2.96 5.37 16.11
N ARG A 110 -3.52 6.19 16.99
CA ARG A 110 -2.89 6.65 18.22
C ARG A 110 -3.73 6.29 19.42
N THR A 111 -3.11 5.70 20.42
CA THR A 111 -3.75 5.41 21.71
C THR A 111 -2.71 5.49 22.83
N TRP A 112 -3.21 5.37 24.06
CA TRP A 112 -2.37 5.33 25.25
C TRP A 112 -2.58 4.02 25.97
N ALA A 113 -1.51 3.43 26.47
CA ALA A 113 -1.52 2.19 27.23
C ALA A 113 -0.59 2.30 28.45
N SER A 114 -0.98 1.62 29.50
CA SER A 114 -0.16 1.55 30.73
C SER A 114 0.36 0.14 30.91
N TRP A 115 1.64 0.01 31.23
CA TRP A 115 2.22 -1.24 31.69
C TRP A 115 3.26 -1.00 32.78
N ASP A 116 3.40 -1.99 33.67
CA ASP A 116 4.30 -1.95 34.82
C ASP A 116 5.31 -3.10 34.76
N ALA A 117 5.86 -3.36 33.60
CA ALA A 117 6.87 -4.38 33.37
C ALA A 117 8.07 -3.78 32.66
N ASP A 118 9.25 -4.38 32.85
CA ASP A 118 10.45 -3.99 32.12
C ASP A 118 10.38 -4.38 30.64
N GLN A 119 9.47 -5.29 30.32
CA GLN A 119 9.22 -5.77 28.98
C GLN A 119 7.72 -6.05 28.80
N GLU A 120 7.14 -5.55 27.74
CA GLU A 120 5.73 -5.77 27.39
C GLU A 120 5.62 -6.46 26.02
N ARG A 121 4.58 -7.27 25.88
CA ARG A 121 4.28 -7.99 24.66
C ARG A 121 3.07 -7.40 23.97
N LEU A 122 3.28 -6.82 22.82
CA LEU A 122 2.24 -6.25 21.98
C LEU A 122 1.95 -7.14 20.78
N ARG A 123 0.72 -7.12 20.31
CA ARG A 123 0.30 -7.82 19.10
C ARG A 123 -0.77 -7.03 18.41
N VAL A 124 -0.57 -6.74 17.12
CA VAL A 124 -1.61 -6.19 16.24
C VAL A 124 -2.35 -7.35 15.60
N ILE A 125 -3.68 -7.35 15.67
CA ILE A 125 -4.54 -8.40 15.12
C ILE A 125 -5.34 -7.83 13.96
N ASP A 126 -5.45 -8.60 12.88
CA ASP A 126 -6.21 -8.26 11.68
C ASP A 126 -5.78 -6.97 10.96
N GLY A 127 -4.54 -6.55 11.16
CA GLY A 127 -3.94 -5.44 10.38
C GLY A 127 -3.54 -5.87 8.97
N ARG A 128 -3.57 -4.92 8.03
CA ARG A 128 -3.15 -5.08 6.62
C ARG A 128 -2.71 -3.74 6.06
N ASP A 129 -1.72 -3.66 5.17
CA ASP A 129 -0.82 -4.72 4.66
C ASP A 129 0.55 -4.65 5.32
N CYS A 130 1.02 -3.42 5.62
CA CYS A 130 2.27 -3.14 6.32
C CYS A 130 1.98 -2.27 7.53
N MET A 131 2.56 -2.63 8.65
CA MET A 131 2.39 -1.97 9.94
C MET A 131 3.74 -1.52 10.49
N GLN A 132 3.81 -0.30 10.97
CA GLN A 132 4.93 0.21 11.76
C GLN A 132 4.44 0.60 13.15
N LEU A 133 5.09 0.07 14.18
CA LEU A 133 4.80 0.37 15.58
C LEU A 133 5.82 1.36 16.14
N TYR A 134 5.30 2.36 16.82
CA TYR A 134 6.08 3.33 17.58
C TYR A 134 5.56 3.40 19.02
N VAL A 135 6.46 3.54 19.96
CA VAL A 135 6.16 3.75 21.39
C VAL A 135 6.86 5.02 21.84
N ASP A 136 6.11 5.95 22.42
CA ASP A 136 6.61 7.27 22.82
C ASP A 136 7.41 7.98 21.71
N GLY A 137 6.95 7.83 20.46
CA GLY A 137 7.59 8.39 19.27
C GLY A 137 8.84 7.64 18.77
N GLN A 138 9.23 6.57 19.44
CA GLN A 138 10.37 5.74 19.02
C GLN A 138 9.89 4.55 18.17
N TYR A 139 10.53 4.35 17.02
CA TYR A 139 10.29 3.18 16.17
C TYR A 139 10.68 1.90 16.88
N ILE A 140 9.76 0.91 16.87
CA ILE A 140 9.92 -0.39 17.50
C ILE A 140 10.04 -1.50 16.47
N ALA A 141 9.06 -1.61 15.56
CA ALA A 141 9.01 -2.72 14.61
C ALA A 141 8.22 -2.37 13.35
N THR A 142 8.53 -3.07 12.28
CA THR A 142 7.70 -3.18 11.08
C THR A 142 7.27 -4.63 10.92
N GLN A 143 6.00 -4.87 10.62
CA GLN A 143 5.47 -6.17 10.24
C GLN A 143 4.70 -6.05 8.93
N TYR A 144 4.99 -6.95 8.02
CA TYR A 144 4.21 -7.13 6.79
C TYR A 144 3.09 -8.13 7.00
N GLN A 145 2.17 -8.20 6.09
CA GLN A 145 0.95 -8.99 6.15
C GLN A 145 1.11 -10.41 6.73
N THR A 146 2.18 -11.12 6.36
CA THR A 146 2.45 -12.48 6.85
C THR A 146 3.02 -12.53 8.26
N GLU A 147 3.45 -11.39 8.77
CA GLU A 147 4.07 -11.22 10.09
C GLU A 147 3.12 -10.56 11.08
N ILE A 148 2.16 -9.78 10.60
CA ILE A 148 1.15 -9.12 11.44
C ILE A 148 0.38 -10.19 12.23
N GLY A 149 0.32 -10.00 13.54
CA GLY A 149 -0.22 -10.98 14.47
C GLY A 149 0.86 -11.76 15.24
N GLN A 150 2.13 -11.60 14.89
CA GLN A 150 3.23 -12.09 15.72
C GLN A 150 3.50 -11.14 16.89
N ASP A 151 4.08 -11.70 17.96
CA ASP A 151 4.43 -10.92 19.13
C ASP A 151 5.56 -9.93 18.85
N ILE A 152 5.39 -8.71 19.32
CA ILE A 152 6.41 -7.66 19.33
C ILE A 152 6.78 -7.42 20.79
N MET A 153 8.04 -7.65 21.14
CA MET A 153 8.56 -7.35 22.47
C MET A 153 9.00 -5.89 22.52
N VAL A 154 8.45 -5.16 23.45
CA VAL A 154 8.80 -3.77 23.71
C VAL A 154 9.53 -3.71 25.04
N ASP A 155 10.80 -3.28 25.00
CA ASP A 155 11.55 -2.97 26.20
C ASP A 155 11.00 -1.66 26.78
N GLY A 156 10.33 -1.75 27.90
CA GLY A 156 9.61 -0.65 28.49
C GLY A 156 10.31 -0.09 29.70
N GLN A 157 10.37 1.21 29.79
CA GLN A 157 10.51 1.85 31.08
C GLN A 157 9.16 1.75 31.78
N LYS A 158 9.16 1.35 33.06
CA LYS A 158 7.95 1.45 33.90
C LYS A 158 7.44 2.88 33.85
N LYS A 159 6.32 3.07 33.18
CA LYS A 159 5.71 4.37 33.00
C LYS A 159 4.20 4.22 33.12
N ALA A 160 3.59 5.17 33.80
CA ALA A 160 2.15 5.15 34.02
C ALA A 160 1.35 5.14 32.71
N GLU A 161 1.91 5.70 31.65
CA GLU A 161 1.24 5.82 30.36
C GLU A 161 2.27 5.92 29.23
N HIS A 162 2.07 5.12 28.19
CA HIS A 162 2.83 5.16 26.95
C HIS A 162 1.93 5.55 25.78
N GLN A 163 2.43 6.39 24.91
CA GLN A 163 1.78 6.65 23.62
C GLN A 163 2.13 5.55 22.65
N LEU A 164 1.12 4.90 22.10
CA LEU A 164 1.25 3.92 21.04
C LEU A 164 0.79 4.54 19.71
N ASP A 165 1.66 4.51 18.72
CA ASP A 165 1.36 4.90 17.35
C ASP A 165 1.54 3.69 16.43
N ILE A 166 0.49 3.35 15.69
CA ILE A 166 0.53 2.31 14.68
C ILE A 166 0.24 2.94 13.34
N LEU A 167 1.25 3.01 12.49
CA LEU A 167 1.11 3.49 11.11
C LEU A 167 0.85 2.29 10.21
N MET A 168 -0.35 2.26 9.64
CA MET A 168 -0.77 1.24 8.67
C MET A 168 -0.63 1.77 7.26
N GLU A 169 -0.01 1.00 6.40
CA GLU A 169 0.09 1.25 4.97
C GLU A 169 -0.78 0.27 4.20
N ASN A 170 -1.67 0.80 3.37
CA ASN A 170 -2.40 0.03 2.40
C ASN A 170 -1.53 -0.12 1.14
N MET A 171 -1.00 -1.31 0.91
CA MET A 171 -0.15 -1.63 -0.25
C MET A 171 -0.95 -2.07 -1.48
N GLY A 172 -2.25 -1.87 -1.46
CA GLY A 172 -3.19 -2.17 -2.53
C GLY A 172 -4.32 -3.09 -2.08
N ARG A 173 -5.43 -3.04 -2.81
CA ARG A 173 -6.64 -3.80 -2.50
C ARG A 173 -6.63 -5.18 -3.11
N VAL A 174 -7.23 -6.16 -2.43
CA VAL A 174 -7.45 -7.50 -2.98
C VAL A 174 -8.32 -7.38 -4.23
N ASN A 175 -7.80 -7.84 -5.37
CA ASN A 175 -8.47 -7.72 -6.66
C ASN A 175 -8.85 -9.05 -7.29
N TYR A 176 -8.51 -10.16 -6.63
CA TYR A 176 -8.74 -11.50 -7.14
C TYR A 176 -8.86 -12.51 -6.00
N GLY A 177 -9.78 -13.47 -6.13
CA GLY A 177 -9.94 -14.58 -5.21
C GLY A 177 -11.15 -14.45 -4.29
N HIS A 178 -11.19 -15.29 -3.26
CA HIS A 178 -12.33 -15.40 -2.34
C HIS A 178 -12.33 -14.38 -1.20
N LYS A 179 -11.27 -13.60 -1.08
CA LYS A 179 -11.09 -12.61 -0.02
C LYS A 179 -11.20 -11.15 -0.51
N LEU A 180 -12.04 -10.90 -1.48
CA LEU A 180 -12.20 -9.55 -2.06
C LEU A 180 -12.64 -8.47 -1.05
N LEU A 181 -13.18 -8.87 0.10
CA LEU A 181 -13.63 -7.98 1.17
C LEU A 181 -12.76 -8.09 2.43
N ALA A 182 -11.61 -8.73 2.33
CA ALA A 182 -10.72 -8.96 3.47
C ALA A 182 -9.64 -7.88 3.62
N ASP A 183 -10.07 -6.63 3.70
CA ASP A 183 -9.16 -5.49 3.90
C ASP A 183 -9.25 -4.94 5.31
#